data_b4aef507496bc09ef90d5ed4807eb955
#
_entry.id   b4aef507496bc09ef90d5ed4807eb955
#
_cell.length_a   1.000
_cell.length_b   1.000
_cell.length_c   1.000
_cell.angle_alpha   90.00
_cell.angle_beta   90.00
_cell.angle_gamma   90.00
#
_symmetry.space_group_name_H-M   'P 1'
#
loop_
_entity.id
_entity.type
_entity.pdbx_description
1 polymer ?
#
loop_
_entity_poly.entity_id
_entity_poly.type
_entity_poly.pdbx_seq_one_letter_code
_entity_poly.pdbx_strand_id
1 'polypeptide(L)'
;ELPLEDSPNTLWVSSVTKENIYELKELIAKQAPTDEAKFQIVGDLLDPSDFVVLVVPIDKAAPKGRLILPQQQTIRDILEADATAIVVKEYELRDTLASLGKKPKLVITDSQVFAKVSADTPKDILLTSFSILFARYKGDLEETVKGAKAIETLEDGDTILLSEGCTHHRQCDDIGRVKIPRWIMQHCGKRLNFEFSSGTEFPYDLSKYKMIVHCGGCTLNAREMKYRIKCAQDQNIPITNYGILIAYMQGILHRTVEAFPHIAYLLEEE
;
A
#
# COMPACT_ATOMS: atom_id res chain seq x y z
N GLU A 1 38.55 30.31 0.06
CA GLU A 1 37.34 31.13 0.24
C GLU A 1 36.62 31.16 -1.10
N LEU A 2 35.47 30.48 -1.22
CA LEU A 2 34.61 30.59 -2.39
C LEU A 2 33.72 31.81 -2.18
N PRO A 3 33.74 32.83 -3.09
CA PRO A 3 32.78 33.91 -3.05
C PRO A 3 31.42 33.32 -3.42
N LEU A 4 30.56 33.11 -2.44
CA LEU A 4 29.18 32.74 -2.65
C LEU A 4 28.40 34.04 -2.87
N GLU A 5 27.77 34.16 -4.03
CA GLU A 5 26.85 35.24 -4.33
C GLU A 5 25.65 35.13 -3.39
N ASP A 6 25.24 36.24 -2.80
CA ASP A 6 24.03 36.33 -2.01
C ASP A 6 22.83 36.01 -2.90
N SER A 7 22.22 34.86 -2.65
CA SER A 7 21.01 34.41 -3.33
C SER A 7 19.88 34.28 -2.32
N PRO A 8 18.64 34.63 -2.68
CA PRO A 8 17.50 34.51 -1.76
C PRO A 8 17.27 33.09 -1.22
N ASN A 9 17.90 32.10 -1.83
CA ASN A 9 17.82 30.67 -1.43
C ASN A 9 19.14 30.13 -0.87
N THR A 10 20.09 31.01 -0.55
CA THR A 10 21.38 30.63 -0.01
C THR A 10 21.58 31.26 1.36
N LEU A 11 21.92 30.46 2.34
CA LEU A 11 22.17 30.93 3.71
C LEU A 11 23.44 30.29 4.28
N TRP A 12 24.32 31.10 4.83
CA TRP A 12 25.48 30.66 5.57
C TRP A 12 25.11 30.15 6.94
N VAL A 13 25.54 28.96 7.30
CA VAL A 13 25.27 28.35 8.60
C VAL A 13 26.53 27.72 9.18
N SER A 14 26.63 27.74 10.51
CA SER A 14 27.66 27.02 11.24
C SER A 14 27.03 25.93 12.11
N SER A 15 27.37 24.69 11.85
CA SER A 15 26.95 23.57 12.71
C SER A 15 27.67 23.57 14.06
N VAL A 16 28.81 24.23 14.15
CA VAL A 16 29.63 24.32 15.38
C VAL A 16 29.12 25.43 16.28
N THR A 17 29.00 26.66 15.77
CA THR A 17 28.54 27.82 16.54
C THR A 17 27.01 27.93 16.60
N LYS A 18 26.30 27.14 15.76
CA LYS A 18 24.86 27.19 15.53
C LYS A 18 24.35 28.51 14.95
N GLU A 19 25.24 29.31 14.40
CA GLU A 19 24.92 30.57 13.73
C GLU A 19 24.00 30.32 12.53
N ASN A 20 22.96 31.12 12.38
CA ASN A 20 21.93 31.08 11.34
C ASN A 20 21.19 29.74 11.18
N ILE A 21 21.23 28.85 12.17
CA ILE A 21 20.46 27.58 12.11
C ILE A 21 18.97 27.83 12.21
N TYR A 22 18.55 28.83 12.96
CA TYR A 22 17.14 29.19 13.05
C TYR A 22 16.62 29.75 11.73
N GLU A 23 17.35 30.67 11.13
CA GLU A 23 17.07 31.28 9.83
C GLU A 23 17.00 30.22 8.71
N LEU A 24 17.89 29.20 8.76
CA LEU A 24 17.83 28.06 7.84
C LEU A 24 16.52 27.30 7.98
N LYS A 25 16.07 27.06 9.21
CA LYS A 25 14.78 26.36 9.43
C LYS A 25 13.60 27.17 8.89
N GLU A 26 13.60 28.48 9.10
CA GLU A 26 12.58 29.38 8.56
C GLU A 26 12.60 29.43 7.02
N LEU A 27 13.79 29.46 6.43
CA LEU A 27 13.95 29.43 4.97
C LEU A 27 13.44 28.11 4.38
N ILE A 28 13.77 26.99 4.99
CA ILE A 28 13.26 25.66 4.59
C ILE A 28 11.72 25.62 4.74
N ALA A 29 11.17 26.13 5.83
CA ALA A 29 9.73 26.17 6.07
C ALA A 29 8.99 27.00 5.02
N LYS A 30 9.56 28.14 4.61
CA LYS A 30 8.98 28.99 3.55
C LYS A 30 9.03 28.36 2.15
N GLN A 31 9.98 27.48 1.91
CA GLN A 31 10.10 26.76 0.64
C GLN A 31 9.40 25.41 0.64
N ALA A 32 8.98 24.93 1.80
CA ALA A 32 8.15 23.73 1.86
C ALA A 32 6.83 23.98 1.11
N PRO A 33 6.42 23.08 0.18
CA PRO A 33 5.15 23.24 -0.51
C PRO A 33 4.02 23.32 0.53
N THR A 34 3.31 24.43 0.55
CA THR A 34 2.14 24.66 1.43
C THR A 34 0.89 23.92 0.95
N ASP A 35 0.89 23.51 -0.32
CA ASP A 35 -0.10 22.64 -0.93
C ASP A 35 0.55 21.28 -1.23
N GLU A 36 0.74 20.44 -0.21
CA GLU A 36 0.52 19.04 -0.46
C GLU A 36 -0.95 18.95 -0.89
N ALA A 37 -1.20 18.75 -2.18
CA ALA A 37 -2.47 18.20 -2.62
C ALA A 37 -2.72 17.05 -1.63
N LYS A 38 -3.72 17.17 -0.76
CA LYS A 38 -3.99 16.17 0.27
C LYS A 38 -4.32 14.91 -0.51
N PHE A 39 -3.33 14.04 -0.69
CA PHE A 39 -3.55 12.74 -1.29
C PHE A 39 -4.56 12.03 -0.43
N GLN A 40 -5.78 11.93 -0.92
CA GLN A 40 -6.86 11.24 -0.26
C GLN A 40 -6.63 9.73 -0.46
N ILE A 41 -6.98 8.95 0.55
CA ILE A 41 -6.89 7.49 0.47
C ILE A 41 -7.97 6.98 -0.49
N VAL A 42 -9.20 7.47 -0.31
CA VAL A 42 -10.40 7.07 -1.05
C VAL A 42 -11.40 8.20 -1.24
N GLY A 43 -11.26 9.30 -0.51
CA GLY A 43 -12.24 10.39 -0.48
C GLY A 43 -12.50 11.03 -1.84
N ASP A 44 -11.49 11.09 -2.72
CA ASP A 44 -11.59 11.59 -4.08
C ASP A 44 -12.42 10.70 -5.05
N LEU A 45 -12.75 9.48 -4.62
CA LEU A 45 -13.64 8.55 -5.35
C LEU A 45 -15.10 8.64 -4.90
N LEU A 46 -15.40 9.46 -3.90
CA LEU A 46 -16.68 9.50 -3.21
C LEU A 46 -17.38 10.83 -3.42
N ASP A 47 -18.70 10.76 -3.53
CA ASP A 47 -19.58 11.90 -3.46
C ASP A 47 -20.21 12.00 -2.04
N PRO A 48 -20.59 13.20 -1.58
CA PRO A 48 -21.31 13.35 -0.32
C PRO A 48 -22.51 12.41 -0.19
N SER A 49 -22.67 11.81 0.98
CA SER A 49 -23.71 10.82 1.28
C SER A 49 -23.55 9.46 0.62
N ASP A 50 -22.46 9.17 -0.09
CA ASP A 50 -22.17 7.82 -0.55
C ASP A 50 -21.99 6.83 0.60
N PHE A 51 -22.36 5.57 0.37
CA PHE A 51 -22.12 4.48 1.32
C PHE A 51 -20.89 3.70 0.90
N VAL A 52 -19.98 3.50 1.86
CA VAL A 52 -18.78 2.66 1.70
C VAL A 52 -18.81 1.56 2.75
N VAL A 53 -18.72 0.31 2.32
CA VAL A 53 -18.68 -0.85 3.23
C VAL A 53 -17.23 -1.29 3.41
N LEU A 54 -16.75 -1.28 4.64
CA LEU A 54 -15.42 -1.72 5.00
C LEU A 54 -15.53 -3.12 5.64
N VAL A 55 -14.91 -4.11 5.01
CA VAL A 55 -14.88 -5.48 5.52
C VAL A 55 -13.57 -5.70 6.27
N VAL A 56 -13.71 -5.84 7.59
CA VAL A 56 -12.59 -5.91 8.53
C VAL A 56 -12.61 -7.24 9.25
N PRO A 57 -11.76 -8.21 8.85
CA PRO A 57 -11.62 -9.45 9.60
C PRO A 57 -11.02 -9.16 10.99
N ILE A 58 -11.46 -9.91 11.97
CA ILE A 58 -10.88 -9.83 13.32
C ILE A 58 -9.62 -10.71 13.36
N ASP A 59 -8.48 -10.09 13.07
CA ASP A 59 -7.19 -10.75 13.14
C ASP A 59 -6.72 -10.89 14.60
N LYS A 60 -6.31 -12.10 14.98
CA LYS A 60 -5.73 -12.38 16.32
C LYS A 60 -4.39 -11.67 16.54
N ALA A 61 -3.67 -11.32 15.46
CA ALA A 61 -2.42 -10.58 15.51
C ALA A 61 -2.63 -9.06 15.68
N ALA A 62 -3.84 -8.55 15.39
CA ALA A 62 -4.14 -7.14 15.56
C ALA A 62 -4.19 -6.76 17.05
N PRO A 63 -3.83 -5.51 17.42
CA PRO A 63 -3.95 -5.04 18.77
C PRO A 63 -5.39 -5.15 19.28
N LYS A 64 -5.60 -5.76 20.46
CA LYS A 64 -6.92 -5.89 21.05
C LYS A 64 -7.57 -4.53 21.29
N GLY A 65 -8.86 -4.42 20.98
CA GLY A 65 -9.68 -3.25 21.27
C GLY A 65 -9.53 -2.08 20.29
N ARG A 66 -8.82 -2.24 19.16
CA ARG A 66 -8.72 -1.19 18.14
C ARG A 66 -8.54 -1.75 16.73
N LEU A 67 -8.95 -0.98 15.75
CA LEU A 67 -8.66 -1.22 14.34
C LEU A 67 -7.18 -0.92 14.06
N ILE A 68 -6.62 -1.51 13.01
CA ILE A 68 -5.27 -1.17 12.55
C ILE A 68 -5.26 0.19 11.82
N LEU A 69 -4.09 0.79 11.75
CA LEU A 69 -3.93 2.16 11.23
C LEU A 69 -4.54 2.38 9.84
N PRO A 70 -4.34 1.51 8.83
CA PRO A 70 -4.98 1.69 7.52
C PRO A 70 -6.50 1.77 7.57
N GLN A 71 -7.13 0.93 8.40
CA GLN A 71 -8.59 0.91 8.57
C GLN A 71 -9.08 2.22 9.19
N GLN A 72 -8.42 2.69 10.26
CA GLN A 72 -8.77 3.95 10.92
C GLN A 72 -8.61 5.16 9.98
N GLN A 73 -7.50 5.24 9.24
CA GLN A 73 -7.25 6.32 8.31
C GLN A 73 -8.25 6.33 7.14
N THR A 74 -8.61 5.16 6.61
CA THR A 74 -9.61 5.06 5.54
C THR A 74 -10.99 5.49 6.03
N ILE A 75 -11.41 5.05 7.23
CA ILE A 75 -12.67 5.51 7.84
C ILE A 75 -12.68 7.04 7.97
N ARG A 76 -11.58 7.60 8.47
CA ARG A 76 -11.46 9.05 8.64
C ARG A 76 -11.58 9.78 7.30
N ASP A 77 -10.92 9.30 6.26
CA ASP A 77 -10.94 9.88 4.93
C ASP A 77 -12.34 9.83 4.28
N ILE A 78 -13.09 8.73 4.50
CA ILE A 78 -14.49 8.61 4.07
C ILE A 78 -15.38 9.68 4.76
N LEU A 79 -15.19 9.88 6.06
CA LEU A 79 -15.96 10.87 6.81
C LEU A 79 -15.60 12.31 6.41
N GLU A 80 -14.35 12.58 6.08
CA GLU A 80 -13.88 13.88 5.57
C GLU A 80 -14.42 14.19 4.16
N ALA A 81 -14.85 13.15 3.41
CA ALA A 81 -15.54 13.29 2.13
C ALA A 81 -17.07 13.39 2.26
N ASP A 82 -17.60 13.63 3.47
CA ASP A 82 -19.04 13.67 3.78
C ASP A 82 -19.80 12.38 3.37
N ALA A 83 -19.09 11.24 3.30
CA ALA A 83 -19.62 9.93 2.98
C ALA A 83 -19.84 9.09 4.26
N THR A 84 -20.54 7.97 4.14
CA THR A 84 -20.89 7.09 5.26
C THR A 84 -20.04 5.82 5.24
N ALA A 85 -19.31 5.55 6.32
CA ALA A 85 -18.55 4.31 6.52
C ALA A 85 -19.37 3.27 7.29
N ILE A 86 -19.54 2.08 6.71
CA ILE A 86 -20.22 0.94 7.32
C ILE A 86 -19.17 -0.16 7.51
N VAL A 87 -18.88 -0.52 8.76
CA VAL A 87 -17.82 -1.49 9.10
C VAL A 87 -18.45 -2.81 9.49
N VAL A 88 -18.07 -3.89 8.80
CA VAL A 88 -18.60 -5.24 9.00
C VAL A 88 -17.48 -6.28 9.01
N LYS A 89 -17.76 -7.46 9.54
CA LYS A 89 -16.90 -8.63 9.34
C LYS A 89 -17.22 -9.34 8.03
N GLU A 90 -16.30 -10.16 7.57
CA GLU A 90 -16.39 -10.88 6.30
C GLU A 90 -17.61 -11.79 6.16
N TYR A 91 -18.19 -12.25 7.28
CA TYR A 91 -19.38 -13.09 7.28
C TYR A 91 -20.69 -12.31 7.26
N GLU A 92 -20.64 -11.01 7.57
CA GLU A 92 -21.80 -10.13 7.66
C GLU A 92 -22.05 -9.35 6.38
N LEU A 93 -21.10 -9.37 5.42
CA LEU A 93 -21.15 -8.53 4.22
C LEU A 93 -22.42 -8.77 3.40
N ARG A 94 -22.76 -10.02 3.11
CA ARG A 94 -23.92 -10.36 2.25
C ARG A 94 -25.23 -9.84 2.84
N ASP A 95 -25.46 -10.08 4.13
CA ASP A 95 -26.67 -9.65 4.81
C ASP A 95 -26.72 -8.14 4.95
N THR A 96 -25.58 -7.51 5.18
CA THR A 96 -25.46 -6.05 5.21
C THR A 96 -25.84 -5.45 3.85
N LEU A 97 -25.25 -5.94 2.75
CA LEU A 97 -25.56 -5.46 1.40
C LEU A 97 -27.05 -5.63 1.06
N ALA A 98 -27.67 -6.73 1.47
CA ALA A 98 -29.09 -6.97 1.26
C ALA A 98 -30.00 -6.05 2.11
N SER A 99 -29.53 -5.61 3.26
CA SER A 99 -30.30 -4.79 4.22
C SER A 99 -30.14 -3.29 4.01
N LEU A 100 -29.13 -2.86 3.24
CA LEU A 100 -28.91 -1.46 2.97
C LEU A 100 -29.99 -0.93 2.01
N GLY A 101 -30.66 0.15 2.41
CA GLY A 101 -31.65 0.82 1.56
C GLY A 101 -31.07 1.58 0.37
N LYS A 102 -29.75 1.73 0.30
CA LYS A 102 -28.99 2.38 -0.77
C LYS A 102 -27.82 1.50 -1.16
N LYS A 103 -27.60 1.35 -2.48
CA LYS A 103 -26.45 0.63 -3.02
C LYS A 103 -25.14 1.33 -2.61
N PRO A 104 -24.17 0.61 -2.02
CA PRO A 104 -22.86 1.18 -1.74
C PRO A 104 -22.11 1.55 -3.02
N LYS A 105 -21.36 2.62 -2.98
CA LYS A 105 -20.42 3.05 -4.03
C LYS A 105 -19.26 2.08 -4.14
N LEU A 106 -18.75 1.62 -2.97
CA LEU A 106 -17.50 0.88 -2.88
C LEU A 106 -17.52 -0.08 -1.68
N VAL A 107 -16.94 -1.26 -1.88
CA VAL A 107 -16.55 -2.20 -0.83
C VAL A 107 -15.03 -2.19 -0.69
N ILE A 108 -14.51 -2.00 0.52
CA ILE A 108 -13.08 -2.01 0.83
C ILE A 108 -12.80 -3.17 1.76
N THR A 109 -11.84 -4.03 1.45
CA THR A 109 -11.57 -5.22 2.25
C THR A 109 -10.09 -5.38 2.63
N ASP A 110 -9.85 -6.23 3.62
CA ASP A 110 -8.52 -6.75 3.88
C ASP A 110 -8.17 -7.84 2.87
N SER A 111 -6.93 -7.87 2.41
CA SER A 111 -6.46 -8.81 1.39
C SER A 111 -6.55 -10.28 1.83
N GLN A 112 -6.57 -10.56 3.13
CA GLN A 112 -6.68 -11.92 3.66
C GLN A 112 -8.04 -12.58 3.37
N VAL A 113 -9.08 -11.77 3.17
CA VAL A 113 -10.45 -12.26 2.92
C VAL A 113 -10.97 -11.92 1.52
N PHE A 114 -10.09 -11.54 0.61
CA PHE A 114 -10.42 -11.11 -0.74
C PHE A 114 -11.32 -12.08 -1.50
N ALA A 115 -10.98 -13.36 -1.55
CA ALA A 115 -11.74 -14.35 -2.30
C ALA A 115 -13.21 -14.40 -1.85
N LYS A 116 -13.44 -14.43 -0.52
CA LYS A 116 -14.78 -14.43 0.04
C LYS A 116 -15.53 -13.14 -0.25
N VAL A 117 -14.90 -11.99 0.01
CA VAL A 117 -15.53 -10.68 -0.19
C VAL A 117 -15.82 -10.43 -1.66
N SER A 118 -14.94 -10.84 -2.57
CA SER A 118 -15.17 -10.75 -4.01
C SER A 118 -16.35 -11.61 -4.47
N ALA A 119 -16.54 -12.80 -3.88
CA ALA A 119 -17.67 -13.67 -4.17
C ALA A 119 -19.01 -13.13 -3.63
N ASP A 120 -18.98 -12.45 -2.48
CA ASP A 120 -20.17 -11.91 -1.81
C ASP A 120 -20.54 -10.49 -2.32
N THR A 121 -19.64 -9.79 -3.02
CA THR A 121 -19.89 -8.45 -3.56
C THR A 121 -20.44 -8.52 -4.98
N PRO A 122 -21.65 -7.98 -5.26
CA PRO A 122 -22.19 -7.88 -6.61
C PRO A 122 -21.22 -7.18 -7.58
N LYS A 123 -21.21 -7.60 -8.86
CA LYS A 123 -20.28 -7.07 -9.88
C LYS A 123 -20.48 -5.58 -10.18
N ASP A 124 -21.64 -5.06 -9.93
CA ASP A 124 -22.02 -3.67 -10.14
C ASP A 124 -21.68 -2.75 -8.94
N ILE A 125 -21.00 -3.29 -7.91
CA ILE A 125 -20.43 -2.54 -6.80
C ILE A 125 -18.90 -2.61 -6.93
N LEU A 126 -18.24 -1.45 -6.90
CA LEU A 126 -16.78 -1.39 -6.94
C LEU A 126 -16.17 -2.09 -5.73
N LEU A 127 -15.06 -2.78 -5.96
CA LEU A 127 -14.34 -3.53 -4.92
C LEU A 127 -12.86 -3.13 -4.95
N THR A 128 -12.29 -2.85 -3.78
CA THR A 128 -10.85 -2.63 -3.62
C THR A 128 -10.38 -3.12 -2.24
N SER A 129 -9.12 -2.88 -1.91
CA SER A 129 -8.57 -3.24 -0.59
C SER A 129 -7.79 -2.11 0.04
N PHE A 130 -7.63 -2.19 1.37
CA PHE A 130 -6.75 -1.27 2.09
C PHE A 130 -5.33 -1.27 1.51
N SER A 131 -4.80 -2.42 1.11
CA SER A 131 -3.45 -2.52 0.53
C SER A 131 -3.31 -1.81 -0.81
N ILE A 132 -4.33 -1.85 -1.67
CA ILE A 132 -4.37 -1.15 -2.97
C ILE A 132 -4.50 0.36 -2.73
N LEU A 133 -5.42 0.78 -1.87
CA LEU A 133 -5.58 2.19 -1.50
C LEU A 133 -4.29 2.79 -0.93
N PHE A 134 -3.59 2.04 -0.08
CA PHE A 134 -2.33 2.50 0.52
C PHE A 134 -1.15 2.45 -0.44
N ALA A 135 -1.13 1.55 -1.43
CA ALA A 135 -0.17 1.59 -2.52
C ALA A 135 -0.30 2.89 -3.34
N ARG A 136 -1.55 3.33 -3.60
CA ARG A 136 -1.86 4.61 -4.23
C ARG A 136 -1.49 5.79 -3.34
N TYR A 137 -1.88 5.76 -2.08
CA TYR A 137 -1.73 6.88 -1.14
C TYR A 137 -0.28 7.17 -0.75
N LYS A 138 0.53 6.12 -0.48
CA LYS A 138 1.91 6.26 0.03
C LYS A 138 2.99 5.91 -0.98
N GLY A 139 2.64 5.14 -2.01
CA GLY A 139 3.60 4.55 -2.94
C GLY A 139 3.37 4.97 -4.38
N ASP A 140 3.36 3.94 -5.22
CA ASP A 140 3.07 3.99 -6.64
C ASP A 140 2.25 2.75 -7.00
N LEU A 141 0.94 2.96 -7.26
CA LEU A 141 0.02 1.86 -7.53
C LEU A 141 0.33 1.21 -8.89
N GLU A 142 0.69 2.01 -9.89
CA GLU A 142 1.01 1.53 -11.23
C GLU A 142 2.22 0.60 -11.18
N GLU A 143 3.31 1.04 -10.55
CA GLU A 143 4.54 0.26 -10.43
C GLU A 143 4.29 -1.05 -9.66
N THR A 144 3.53 -0.99 -8.57
CA THR A 144 3.25 -2.19 -7.76
C THR A 144 2.32 -3.18 -8.46
N VAL A 145 1.41 -2.71 -9.32
CA VAL A 145 0.55 -3.57 -10.16
C VAL A 145 1.38 -4.23 -11.27
N LYS A 146 2.22 -3.48 -11.97
CA LYS A 146 3.17 -4.03 -12.96
C LYS A 146 4.10 -5.07 -12.33
N GLY A 147 4.64 -4.75 -11.15
CA GLY A 147 5.54 -5.65 -10.43
C GLY A 147 4.92 -6.99 -10.03
N ALA A 148 3.60 -7.08 -9.86
CA ALA A 148 2.93 -8.33 -9.52
C ALA A 148 3.06 -9.40 -10.63
N LYS A 149 3.08 -8.98 -11.90
CA LYS A 149 3.22 -9.90 -13.05
C LYS A 149 4.55 -10.64 -13.08
N ALA A 150 5.59 -10.11 -12.42
CA ALA A 150 6.89 -10.75 -12.35
C ALA A 150 6.85 -12.16 -11.70
N ILE A 151 5.78 -12.50 -10.98
CA ILE A 151 5.57 -13.84 -10.43
C ILE A 151 5.56 -14.92 -11.53
N GLU A 152 5.09 -14.59 -12.74
CA GLU A 152 5.01 -15.53 -13.88
C GLU A 152 6.38 -15.82 -14.51
N THR A 153 7.38 -14.97 -14.23
CA THR A 153 8.74 -15.11 -14.80
C THR A 153 9.74 -15.76 -13.83
N LEU A 154 9.25 -16.23 -12.68
CA LEU A 154 10.09 -16.86 -11.67
C LEU A 154 10.55 -18.26 -12.09
N GLU A 155 11.81 -18.58 -11.79
CA GLU A 155 12.44 -19.86 -12.08
C GLU A 155 12.92 -20.56 -10.79
N ASP A 156 13.22 -21.86 -10.89
CA ASP A 156 13.76 -22.60 -9.75
C ASP A 156 15.11 -22.01 -9.27
N GLY A 157 15.18 -21.73 -7.99
CA GLY A 157 16.36 -21.15 -7.35
C GLY A 157 16.35 -19.62 -7.26
N ASP A 158 15.39 -18.93 -7.90
CA ASP A 158 15.26 -17.48 -7.76
C ASP A 158 15.06 -17.06 -6.30
N THR A 159 15.58 -15.89 -5.97
CA THR A 159 15.46 -15.31 -4.63
C THR A 159 14.50 -14.14 -4.64
N ILE A 160 13.53 -14.16 -3.73
CA ILE A 160 12.54 -13.10 -3.52
C ILE A 160 12.80 -12.39 -2.20
N LEU A 161 12.79 -11.06 -2.21
CA LEU A 161 12.84 -10.27 -0.99
C LEU A 161 11.41 -10.00 -0.48
N LEU A 162 11.12 -10.46 0.73
CA LEU A 162 9.92 -10.08 1.47
C LEU A 162 10.27 -8.96 2.46
N SER A 163 9.80 -7.74 2.16
CA SER A 163 10.18 -6.54 2.92
C SER A 163 9.02 -6.03 3.78
N GLU A 164 9.23 -5.98 5.08
CA GLU A 164 8.24 -5.50 6.06
C GLU A 164 8.64 -4.12 6.59
N GLY A 165 7.69 -3.19 6.62
CA GLY A 165 7.91 -1.82 7.11
C GLY A 165 7.93 -1.69 8.64
N CYS A 166 7.66 -2.75 9.37
CA CYS A 166 7.58 -2.74 10.84
C CYS A 166 8.20 -4.00 11.45
N THR A 167 8.41 -3.95 12.76
CA THR A 167 8.88 -5.08 13.58
C THR A 167 7.74 -5.57 14.47
N HIS A 168 6.60 -5.93 13.89
CA HIS A 168 5.45 -6.44 14.66
C HIS A 168 5.74 -7.82 15.26
N HIS A 169 4.94 -8.19 16.27
CA HIS A 169 5.06 -9.51 16.89
C HIS A 169 4.66 -10.62 15.92
N ARG A 170 5.59 -11.52 15.63
CA ARG A 170 5.43 -12.63 14.67
C ARG A 170 4.64 -13.77 15.28
N GLN A 171 3.67 -14.29 14.55
CA GLN A 171 2.90 -15.47 14.92
C GLN A 171 3.24 -16.66 14.02
N CYS A 172 2.84 -17.86 14.44
CA CYS A 172 3.11 -19.09 13.68
C CYS A 172 2.49 -19.07 12.26
N ASP A 173 1.42 -18.30 12.05
CA ASP A 173 0.73 -18.14 10.76
C ASP A 173 0.93 -16.75 10.14
N ASP A 174 2.11 -16.16 10.34
CA ASP A 174 2.44 -14.83 9.83
C ASP A 174 2.26 -14.76 8.31
N ILE A 175 1.58 -13.69 7.86
CA ILE A 175 1.22 -13.53 6.44
C ILE A 175 2.48 -13.38 5.57
N GLY A 176 3.45 -12.56 6.00
CA GLY A 176 4.65 -12.26 5.22
C GLY A 176 5.64 -13.42 5.19
N ARG A 177 5.85 -14.07 6.33
CA ARG A 177 6.91 -15.09 6.46
C ARG A 177 6.49 -16.50 6.19
N VAL A 178 5.19 -16.80 6.29
CA VAL A 178 4.68 -18.17 6.15
C VAL A 178 3.73 -18.30 4.96
N LYS A 179 2.67 -17.47 4.94
CA LYS A 179 1.60 -17.64 3.95
C LYS A 179 2.02 -17.19 2.55
N ILE A 180 2.60 -16.00 2.40
CA ILE A 180 3.00 -15.47 1.09
C ILE A 180 4.05 -16.35 0.41
N PRO A 181 5.17 -16.76 1.05
CA PRO A 181 6.11 -17.70 0.46
C PRO A 181 5.44 -18.97 -0.06
N ARG A 182 4.57 -19.56 0.75
CA ARG A 182 3.83 -20.76 0.37
C ARG A 182 2.90 -20.52 -0.83
N TRP A 183 2.17 -19.41 -0.85
CA TRP A 183 1.26 -19.10 -1.95
C TRP A 183 2.00 -18.80 -3.25
N ILE A 184 3.13 -18.08 -3.20
CA ILE A 184 3.98 -17.85 -4.37
C ILE A 184 4.45 -19.17 -4.97
N MET A 185 5.05 -20.05 -4.15
CA MET A 185 5.52 -21.37 -4.61
C MET A 185 4.38 -22.25 -5.15
N GLN A 186 3.18 -22.18 -4.57
CA GLN A 186 2.01 -22.89 -5.06
C GLN A 186 1.52 -22.34 -6.40
N HIS A 187 1.57 -21.03 -6.61
CA HIS A 187 1.13 -20.36 -7.82
C HIS A 187 2.07 -20.66 -9.00
N CYS A 188 3.36 -20.44 -8.84
CA CYS A 188 4.34 -20.64 -9.92
C CYS A 188 4.83 -22.10 -10.08
N GLY A 189 4.60 -22.96 -9.08
CA GLY A 189 5.09 -24.35 -9.09
C GLY A 189 6.61 -24.49 -9.00
N LYS A 190 7.32 -23.47 -8.53
CA LYS A 190 8.80 -23.39 -8.47
C LYS A 190 9.33 -23.52 -7.05
N ARG A 191 10.59 -23.94 -6.92
CA ARG A 191 11.34 -23.92 -5.66
C ARG A 191 12.11 -22.62 -5.56
N LEU A 192 11.70 -21.74 -4.66
CA LEU A 192 12.21 -20.39 -4.53
C LEU A 192 12.92 -20.21 -3.19
N ASN A 193 13.86 -19.26 -3.17
CA ASN A 193 14.50 -18.78 -1.96
C ASN A 193 13.82 -17.50 -1.48
N PHE A 194 13.71 -17.31 -0.16
CA PHE A 194 13.11 -16.13 0.42
C PHE A 194 14.06 -15.48 1.42
N GLU A 195 14.30 -14.20 1.23
CA GLU A 195 14.99 -13.36 2.21
C GLU A 195 14.01 -12.33 2.79
N PHE A 196 14.31 -11.86 3.98
CA PHE A 196 13.39 -11.00 4.75
C PHE A 196 14.12 -9.78 5.27
N SER A 197 13.51 -8.60 5.09
CA SER A 197 13.91 -7.37 5.76
C SER A 197 12.78 -6.82 6.62
N SER A 198 13.08 -6.07 7.67
CA SER A 198 12.07 -5.55 8.61
C SER A 198 12.41 -4.14 9.10
N GLY A 199 11.39 -3.34 9.34
CA GLY A 199 11.54 -1.98 9.87
C GLY A 199 12.23 -1.06 8.88
N THR A 200 13.32 -0.42 9.31
CA THR A 200 14.12 0.50 8.47
C THR A 200 15.19 -0.22 7.63
N GLU A 201 15.37 -1.51 7.84
CA GLU A 201 16.34 -2.30 7.08
C GLU A 201 15.78 -2.60 5.69
N PHE A 202 16.27 -1.89 4.70
CA PHE A 202 16.00 -2.17 3.28
C PHE A 202 17.36 -2.33 2.57
N PRO A 203 17.62 -3.46 1.88
CA PRO A 203 18.91 -3.70 1.25
C PRO A 203 19.27 -2.63 0.22
N TYR A 204 20.50 -2.17 0.20
CA TYR A 204 20.98 -1.22 -0.77
C TYR A 204 21.22 -1.87 -2.15
N ASP A 205 21.80 -3.08 -2.14
CA ASP A 205 21.99 -3.90 -3.32
C ASP A 205 20.83 -4.89 -3.46
N LEU A 206 20.06 -4.73 -4.51
CA LEU A 206 18.89 -5.56 -4.82
C LEU A 206 19.15 -6.55 -5.94
N SER A 207 20.35 -6.56 -6.54
CA SER A 207 20.69 -7.30 -7.76
C SER A 207 20.50 -8.82 -7.67
N LYS A 208 20.55 -9.39 -6.46
CA LYS A 208 20.33 -10.82 -6.22
C LYS A 208 18.86 -11.24 -6.19
N TYR A 209 17.93 -10.26 -6.11
CA TYR A 209 16.51 -10.55 -6.02
C TYR A 209 15.85 -10.49 -7.39
N LYS A 210 15.05 -11.47 -7.70
CA LYS A 210 14.24 -11.50 -8.91
C LYS A 210 12.99 -10.65 -8.78
N MET A 211 12.49 -10.49 -7.56
CA MET A 211 11.27 -9.73 -7.23
C MET A 211 11.30 -9.29 -5.76
N ILE A 212 10.67 -8.16 -5.49
CA ILE A 212 10.43 -7.66 -4.14
C ILE A 212 8.94 -7.66 -3.84
N VAL A 213 8.55 -8.24 -2.71
CA VAL A 213 7.17 -8.20 -2.22
C VAL A 213 7.14 -7.45 -0.89
N HIS A 214 6.65 -6.22 -0.90
CA HIS A 214 6.61 -5.36 0.27
C HIS A 214 5.29 -5.52 1.03
N CYS A 215 5.30 -5.39 2.35
CA CYS A 215 4.06 -5.28 3.12
C CYS A 215 3.34 -3.96 2.78
N GLY A 216 2.10 -3.77 3.28
CA GLY A 216 1.33 -2.53 3.04
C GLY A 216 1.94 -1.25 3.60
N GLY A 217 3.10 -1.31 4.29
CA GLY A 217 3.83 -0.15 4.78
C GLY A 217 3.02 0.76 5.73
N CYS A 218 2.13 0.19 6.54
CA CYS A 218 1.20 0.94 7.38
C CYS A 218 1.91 1.91 8.35
N THR A 219 3.09 1.55 8.84
CA THR A 219 3.91 2.36 9.76
C THR A 219 4.94 3.23 9.06
N LEU A 220 5.22 2.98 7.77
CA LEU A 220 6.12 3.80 6.98
C LEU A 220 5.39 5.06 6.46
N ASN A 221 6.13 6.14 6.35
CA ASN A 221 5.63 7.34 5.67
C ASN A 221 5.75 7.20 4.14
N ALA A 222 5.08 8.10 3.40
CA ALA A 222 5.07 8.06 1.94
C ALA A 222 6.48 8.25 1.34
N ARG A 223 7.32 9.05 1.97
CA ARG A 223 8.70 9.30 1.49
C ARG A 223 9.52 8.03 1.50
N GLU A 224 9.46 7.25 2.59
CA GLU A 224 10.17 5.97 2.71
C GLU A 224 9.64 4.93 1.71
N MET A 225 8.32 4.85 1.53
CA MET A 225 7.73 3.93 0.55
C MET A 225 8.17 4.26 -0.88
N LYS A 226 8.10 5.54 -1.27
CA LYS A 226 8.57 6.01 -2.59
C LYS A 226 10.06 5.78 -2.77
N TYR A 227 10.87 5.96 -1.72
CA TYR A 227 12.31 5.66 -1.75
C TYR A 227 12.57 4.18 -2.07
N ARG A 228 11.89 3.24 -1.38
CA ARG A 228 12.06 1.81 -1.63
C ARG A 228 11.64 1.40 -3.04
N ILE A 229 10.52 1.95 -3.52
CA ILE A 229 10.06 1.74 -4.90
C ILE A 229 11.10 2.27 -5.88
N LYS A 230 11.62 3.48 -5.65
CA LYS A 230 12.65 4.09 -6.50
C LYS A 230 13.94 3.27 -6.52
N CYS A 231 14.40 2.75 -5.37
CA CYS A 231 15.56 1.86 -5.31
C CYS A 231 15.38 0.59 -6.15
N ALA A 232 14.16 0.03 -6.15
CA ALA A 232 13.83 -1.14 -6.97
C ALA A 232 13.82 -0.79 -8.47
N GLN A 233 13.18 0.33 -8.85
CA GLN A 233 13.15 0.82 -10.23
C GLN A 233 14.56 1.11 -10.77
N ASP A 234 15.40 1.80 -10.01
CA ASP A 234 16.78 2.16 -10.41
C ASP A 234 17.66 0.93 -10.68
N GLN A 235 17.31 -0.21 -10.07
CA GLN A 235 18.00 -1.48 -10.28
C GLN A 235 17.22 -2.45 -11.17
N ASN A 236 16.10 -2.00 -11.77
CA ASN A 236 15.22 -2.82 -12.62
C ASN A 236 14.72 -4.11 -11.93
N ILE A 237 14.44 -4.04 -10.62
CA ILE A 237 13.86 -5.16 -9.86
C ILE A 237 12.37 -4.91 -9.67
N PRO A 238 11.49 -5.80 -10.17
CA PRO A 238 10.04 -5.68 -9.97
C PRO A 238 9.68 -5.63 -8.48
N ILE A 239 8.82 -4.68 -8.12
CA ILE A 239 8.32 -4.52 -6.76
C ILE A 239 6.80 -4.50 -6.72
N THR A 240 6.22 -5.25 -5.81
CA THR A 240 4.78 -5.26 -5.55
C THR A 240 4.50 -5.25 -4.05
N ASN A 241 3.22 -5.26 -3.66
CA ASN A 241 2.85 -5.42 -2.26
C ASN A 241 2.03 -6.70 -2.01
N TYR A 242 1.92 -7.09 -0.74
CA TYR A 242 1.20 -8.29 -0.31
C TYR A 242 -0.22 -8.36 -0.87
N GLY A 243 -0.98 -7.26 -0.78
CA GLY A 243 -2.38 -7.26 -1.19
C GLY A 243 -2.58 -7.33 -2.70
N ILE A 244 -1.76 -6.62 -3.47
CA ILE A 244 -1.79 -6.65 -4.94
C ILE A 244 -1.38 -8.03 -5.43
N LEU A 245 -0.31 -8.60 -4.85
CA LEU A 245 0.13 -9.94 -5.22
C LEU A 245 -0.91 -11.02 -4.90
N ILE A 246 -1.58 -10.93 -3.74
CA ILE A 246 -2.68 -11.83 -3.38
C ILE A 246 -3.83 -11.71 -4.37
N ALA A 247 -4.23 -10.49 -4.72
CA ALA A 247 -5.30 -10.24 -5.70
C ALA A 247 -4.92 -10.80 -7.09
N TYR A 248 -3.66 -10.65 -7.49
CA TYR A 248 -3.14 -11.21 -8.74
C TYR A 248 -3.23 -12.74 -8.75
N MET A 249 -2.65 -13.41 -7.75
CA MET A 249 -2.67 -14.88 -7.63
C MET A 249 -4.08 -15.46 -7.56
N GLN A 250 -5.05 -14.70 -7.06
CA GLN A 250 -6.46 -15.09 -7.00
C GLN A 250 -7.26 -14.74 -8.27
N GLY A 251 -6.64 -14.12 -9.28
CA GLY A 251 -7.29 -13.74 -10.53
C GLY A 251 -8.35 -12.63 -10.39
N ILE A 252 -8.27 -11.83 -9.33
CA ILE A 252 -9.23 -10.75 -9.06
C ILE A 252 -8.61 -9.35 -9.09
N LEU A 253 -7.33 -9.23 -9.48
CA LEU A 253 -6.63 -7.95 -9.47
C LEU A 253 -7.34 -6.91 -10.33
N HIS A 254 -7.74 -7.25 -11.57
CA HIS A 254 -8.45 -6.33 -12.46
C HIS A 254 -9.67 -5.72 -11.75
N ARG A 255 -10.54 -6.56 -11.20
CA ARG A 255 -11.73 -6.12 -10.46
C ARG A 255 -11.43 -5.21 -9.29
N THR A 256 -10.32 -5.43 -8.61
CA THR A 256 -9.96 -4.67 -7.40
C THR A 256 -9.33 -3.30 -7.69
N VAL A 257 -8.98 -3.06 -8.96
CA VAL A 257 -8.45 -1.77 -9.45
C VAL A 257 -9.41 -1.05 -10.41
N GLU A 258 -10.62 -1.56 -10.65
CA GLU A 258 -11.65 -0.91 -11.48
C GLU A 258 -12.00 0.51 -11.00
N ALA A 259 -11.86 0.79 -9.71
CA ALA A 259 -12.00 2.13 -9.16
C ALA A 259 -10.92 3.12 -9.68
N PHE A 260 -9.88 2.63 -10.34
CA PHE A 260 -8.75 3.37 -10.90
C PHE A 260 -8.61 3.06 -12.40
N PRO A 261 -9.39 3.69 -13.30
CA PRO A 261 -9.49 3.31 -14.69
C PRO A 261 -8.16 3.23 -15.44
N HIS A 262 -7.22 4.15 -15.17
CA HIS A 262 -5.89 4.13 -15.77
C HIS A 262 -5.05 2.90 -15.35
N ILE A 263 -5.26 2.36 -14.15
CA ILE A 263 -4.59 1.14 -13.69
C ILE A 263 -5.28 -0.10 -14.26
N ALA A 264 -6.61 -0.11 -14.31
CA ALA A 264 -7.37 -1.22 -14.88
C ALA A 264 -6.99 -1.42 -16.37
N TYR A 265 -6.86 -0.32 -17.12
CA TYR A 265 -6.45 -0.34 -18.52
C TYR A 265 -5.09 -1.01 -18.76
N LEU A 266 -4.11 -0.82 -17.86
CA LEU A 266 -2.79 -1.47 -17.93
C LEU A 266 -2.85 -3.01 -17.84
N LEU A 267 -3.95 -3.55 -17.30
CA LEU A 267 -4.15 -4.99 -17.20
C LEU A 267 -4.92 -5.57 -18.40
N GLU A 268 -5.50 -4.73 -19.26
CA GLU A 268 -6.25 -5.12 -20.46
C GLU A 268 -5.39 -5.13 -21.74
N GLU A 269 -4.28 -4.35 -21.77
CA GLU A 269 -3.43 -4.20 -22.97
C GLU A 269 -2.49 -5.37 -23.25
N GLU A 270 -2.52 -6.44 -22.48
CA GLU A 270 -1.71 -7.66 -22.65
C GLU A 270 -2.59 -8.91 -22.81
#